data_8bcfbe759462a931c312181dfbd30da0
#
_entry.id   8bcfbe759462a931c312181dfbd30da0
#
_cell.length_a   1.000
_cell.length_b   1.000
_cell.length_c   1.000
_cell.angle_alpha   90.00
_cell.angle_beta   90.00
_cell.angle_gamma   90.00
#
_symmetry.space_group_name_H-M   'P 1'
#
loop_
_entity.id
_entity.type
_entity.pdbx_description
1 polymer ?
#
loop_
_entity_poly.entity_id
_entity_poly.type
_entity_poly.pdbx_seq_one_letter_code
_entity_poly.pdbx_strand_id
1 'polypeptide(L)'
;MMNAQIERYVALHRSFGRKFEVQERLLRLFAAYAHGFGDRHVTVERLYDWCRSASSQNVARDRFDHLRRFCLYAHAEDRQHQVPPAGVFGRGKRRRPTPHIIEPEQVQAIMQAALDLPPKGKISPHTYHYLFGLLAITGLRLSEALALQREDFTADGLIIRNGKFGKQRLLPIQPSTRKALEAYLAVRRKLGAHGNDLFVHIRGHAPSTTRAYIMFVRLARELGFRGPPGDPGMRVHDLRHTFAVRSLESCPRDREAIRHHMAAVSYT
;
A
#
# COMPACT_ATOMS: atom_id res chain seq x y z
N MET A 1 -4.28 23.79 -23.25
CA MET A 1 -4.44 24.67 -22.09
C MET A 1 -4.49 23.90 -20.79
N MET A 2 -5.51 23.08 -20.53
CA MET A 2 -5.65 22.34 -19.25
C MET A 2 -4.44 21.45 -18.91
N ASN A 3 -3.87 20.72 -19.86
CA ASN A 3 -2.69 19.87 -19.63
C ASN A 3 -1.45 20.65 -19.15
N ALA A 4 -1.19 21.83 -19.74
CA ALA A 4 -0.06 22.67 -19.33
C ALA A 4 -0.24 23.19 -17.88
N GLN A 5 -1.48 23.50 -17.47
CA GLN A 5 -1.79 23.89 -16.09
C GLN A 5 -1.64 22.72 -15.12
N ILE A 6 -2.04 21.50 -15.52
CA ILE A 6 -1.82 20.29 -14.74
C ILE A 6 -0.32 20.05 -14.55
N GLU A 7 0.50 20.22 -15.58
CA GLU A 7 1.96 20.07 -15.48
C GLU A 7 2.56 21.04 -14.48
N ARG A 8 2.18 22.32 -14.52
CA ARG A 8 2.65 23.34 -13.55
C ARG A 8 2.19 23.00 -12.13
N TYR A 9 0.92 22.59 -11.97
CA TYR A 9 0.37 22.20 -10.67
C TYR A 9 1.09 20.98 -10.09
N VAL A 10 1.40 19.97 -10.90
CA VAL A 10 2.17 18.78 -10.50
C VAL A 10 3.60 19.17 -10.13
N ALA A 11 4.26 20.01 -10.96
CA ALA A 11 5.61 20.49 -10.67
C ALA A 11 5.67 21.27 -9.35
N LEU A 12 4.69 22.13 -9.07
CA LEU A 12 4.56 22.84 -7.80
C LEU A 12 4.46 21.89 -6.61
N HIS A 13 3.61 20.84 -6.71
CA HIS A 13 3.50 19.88 -5.62
C HIS A 13 4.74 19.02 -5.43
N ARG A 14 5.45 18.70 -6.51
CA ARG A 14 6.72 17.96 -6.45
C ARG A 14 7.85 18.80 -5.85
N SER A 15 7.88 20.12 -6.07
CA SER A 15 8.86 21.02 -5.43
C SER A 15 8.71 21.04 -3.90
N PHE A 16 7.51 20.73 -3.37
CA PHE A 16 7.30 20.51 -1.93
C PHE A 16 7.63 19.09 -1.45
N GLY A 17 8.37 18.28 -2.23
CA GLY A 17 8.78 16.93 -1.88
C GLY A 17 7.68 15.88 -1.94
N ARG A 18 6.53 16.17 -2.57
CA ARG A 18 5.43 15.21 -2.72
C ARG A 18 5.61 14.40 -4.00
N LYS A 19 5.40 13.07 -3.95
CA LYS A 19 5.42 12.21 -5.17
C LYS A 19 4.33 12.59 -6.15
N PHE A 20 3.13 12.88 -5.68
CA PHE A 20 1.97 13.38 -6.40
C PHE A 20 1.51 12.54 -7.62
N GLU A 21 1.92 11.28 -7.72
CA GLU A 21 1.68 10.39 -8.86
C GLU A 21 0.19 10.05 -9.04
N VAL A 22 -0.50 9.71 -7.93
CA VAL A 22 -1.92 9.34 -7.95
C VAL A 22 -2.78 10.54 -8.37
N GLN A 23 -2.47 11.71 -7.83
CA GLN A 23 -3.18 12.95 -8.13
C GLN A 23 -2.94 13.38 -9.58
N GLU A 24 -1.71 13.31 -10.06
CA GLU A 24 -1.38 13.59 -11.46
C GLU A 24 -2.18 12.67 -12.40
N ARG A 25 -2.15 11.35 -12.16
CA ARG A 25 -2.91 10.40 -12.97
C ARG A 25 -4.39 10.74 -13.01
N LEU A 26 -4.96 11.09 -11.86
CA LEU A 26 -6.37 11.46 -11.75
C LEU A 26 -6.69 12.73 -12.54
N LEU A 27 -5.85 13.77 -12.44
CA LEU A 27 -6.01 15.02 -13.18
C LEU A 27 -5.89 14.80 -14.69
N ARG A 28 -4.92 14.00 -15.14
CA ARG A 28 -4.76 13.65 -16.56
C ARG A 28 -5.95 12.86 -17.11
N LEU A 29 -6.51 11.92 -16.34
CA LEU A 29 -7.72 11.18 -16.71
C LEU A 29 -8.93 12.12 -16.86
N PHE A 30 -9.08 13.07 -15.96
CA PHE A 30 -10.14 14.08 -16.09
C PHE A 30 -9.91 14.98 -17.30
N ALA A 31 -8.68 15.45 -17.53
CA ALA A 31 -8.38 16.29 -18.70
C ALA A 31 -8.66 15.57 -20.01
N ALA A 32 -8.31 14.28 -20.12
CA ALA A 32 -8.65 13.46 -21.30
C ALA A 32 -10.15 13.30 -21.46
N TYR A 33 -10.90 13.08 -20.39
CA TYR A 33 -12.35 13.01 -20.40
C TYR A 33 -12.96 14.34 -20.88
N ALA A 34 -12.58 15.47 -20.29
CA ALA A 34 -13.09 16.78 -20.67
C ALA A 34 -12.75 17.16 -22.12
N HIS A 35 -11.53 16.82 -22.56
CA HIS A 35 -11.10 17.06 -23.96
C HIS A 35 -11.96 16.28 -24.97
N GLY A 36 -12.41 15.07 -24.62
CA GLY A 36 -13.32 14.28 -25.46
C GLY A 36 -14.67 14.97 -25.73
N PHE A 37 -15.05 15.97 -24.94
CA PHE A 37 -16.21 16.82 -25.14
C PHE A 37 -15.86 18.22 -25.71
N GLY A 38 -14.59 18.46 -26.06
CA GLY A 38 -14.13 19.74 -26.59
C GLY A 38 -13.84 20.80 -25.52
N ASP A 39 -13.88 20.45 -24.23
CA ASP A 39 -13.66 21.42 -23.15
C ASP A 39 -12.18 21.85 -23.11
N ARG A 40 -11.93 23.15 -23.17
CA ARG A 40 -10.60 23.76 -23.00
C ARG A 40 -10.29 24.16 -21.53
N HIS A 41 -11.35 24.39 -20.76
CA HIS A 41 -11.33 24.80 -19.37
C HIS A 41 -12.18 23.84 -18.52
N VAL A 42 -11.96 23.84 -17.22
CA VAL A 42 -12.80 23.04 -16.32
C VAL A 42 -14.14 23.72 -16.16
N THR A 43 -15.23 23.01 -16.46
CA THR A 43 -16.60 23.40 -16.12
C THR A 43 -17.09 22.56 -14.94
N VAL A 44 -17.94 23.17 -14.10
CA VAL A 44 -18.52 22.49 -12.93
C VAL A 44 -19.36 21.29 -13.36
N GLU A 45 -20.12 21.43 -14.43
CA GLU A 45 -20.97 20.37 -14.98
C GLU A 45 -20.14 19.14 -15.39
N ARG A 46 -19.10 19.36 -16.20
CA ARG A 46 -18.21 18.26 -16.66
C ARG A 46 -17.52 17.56 -15.51
N LEU A 47 -17.08 18.34 -14.49
CA LEU A 47 -16.47 17.80 -13.30
C LEU A 47 -17.44 16.90 -12.52
N TYR A 48 -18.70 17.33 -12.38
CA TYR A 48 -19.71 16.53 -11.69
C TYR A 48 -20.03 15.23 -12.45
N ASP A 49 -20.17 15.29 -13.77
CA ASP A 49 -20.44 14.10 -14.58
C ASP A 49 -19.32 13.07 -14.45
N TRP A 50 -18.07 13.53 -14.51
CA TRP A 50 -16.94 12.64 -14.33
C TRP A 50 -16.85 12.07 -12.91
N CYS A 51 -17.19 12.83 -11.90
CA CYS A 51 -17.25 12.33 -10.53
C CYS A 51 -18.38 11.31 -10.35
N ARG A 52 -19.57 11.56 -10.93
CA ARG A 52 -20.72 10.64 -10.87
C ARG A 52 -20.46 9.31 -11.59
N SER A 53 -19.61 9.28 -12.62
CA SER A 53 -19.22 8.05 -13.32
C SER A 53 -18.30 7.13 -12.50
N ALA A 54 -17.96 7.51 -11.25
CA ALA A 54 -17.11 6.71 -10.39
C ALA A 54 -17.79 5.43 -9.92
N SER A 55 -16.99 4.38 -9.69
CA SER A 55 -17.47 3.05 -9.25
C SER A 55 -18.07 3.04 -7.83
N SER A 56 -17.88 4.10 -7.04
CA SER A 56 -18.46 4.26 -5.71
C SER A 56 -18.49 5.71 -5.27
N GLN A 57 -19.35 6.03 -4.29
CA GLN A 57 -19.46 7.37 -3.73
C GLN A 57 -18.14 7.85 -3.06
N ASN A 58 -17.35 6.95 -2.49
CA ASN A 58 -16.04 7.30 -1.92
C ASN A 58 -15.06 7.71 -3.03
N VAL A 59 -15.03 6.99 -4.14
CA VAL A 59 -14.20 7.33 -5.30
C VAL A 59 -14.67 8.64 -5.93
N ALA A 60 -15.99 8.85 -6.05
CA ALA A 60 -16.55 10.12 -6.55
C ALA A 60 -16.06 11.30 -5.71
N ARG A 61 -16.11 11.18 -4.40
CA ARG A 61 -15.64 12.21 -3.46
C ARG A 61 -14.14 12.43 -3.57
N ASP A 62 -13.33 11.37 -3.57
CA ASP A 62 -11.88 11.50 -3.69
C ASP A 62 -11.50 12.18 -5.02
N ARG A 63 -12.18 11.85 -6.13
CA ARG A 63 -12.05 12.55 -7.42
C ARG A 63 -12.38 14.04 -7.27
N PHE A 64 -13.53 14.34 -6.68
CA PHE A 64 -14.02 15.70 -6.48
C PHE A 64 -13.04 16.54 -5.64
N ASP A 65 -12.58 16.04 -4.50
CA ASP A 65 -11.69 16.75 -3.60
C ASP A 65 -10.35 17.09 -4.27
N HIS A 66 -9.80 16.17 -5.07
CA HIS A 66 -8.57 16.43 -5.81
C HIS A 66 -8.78 17.43 -6.95
N LEU A 67 -9.84 17.27 -7.74
CA LEU A 67 -10.16 18.20 -8.83
C LEU A 67 -10.49 19.58 -8.32
N ARG A 68 -11.26 19.72 -7.24
CA ARG A 68 -11.59 21.03 -6.70
C ARG A 68 -10.35 21.83 -6.29
N ARG A 69 -9.35 21.16 -5.70
CA ARG A 69 -8.07 21.82 -5.38
C ARG A 69 -7.32 22.28 -6.62
N PHE A 70 -7.34 21.49 -7.67
CA PHE A 70 -6.80 21.89 -8.97
C PHE A 70 -7.60 23.05 -9.57
N CYS A 71 -8.94 23.03 -9.49
CA CYS A 71 -9.78 24.13 -10.00
C CYS A 71 -9.46 25.47 -9.31
N LEU A 72 -9.23 25.45 -8.00
CA LEU A 72 -8.82 26.65 -7.27
C LEU A 72 -7.49 27.21 -7.79
N TYR A 73 -6.52 26.34 -8.05
CA TYR A 73 -5.24 26.73 -8.63
C TYR A 73 -5.40 27.25 -10.06
N ALA A 74 -6.11 26.48 -10.93
CA ALA A 74 -6.30 26.84 -12.31
C ALA A 74 -7.09 28.14 -12.50
N HIS A 75 -8.11 28.36 -11.67
CA HIS A 75 -8.92 29.58 -11.66
C HIS A 75 -8.13 30.83 -11.24
N ALA A 76 -7.15 30.66 -10.35
CA ALA A 76 -6.28 31.77 -9.96
C ALA A 76 -5.37 32.21 -11.12
N GLU A 77 -4.97 31.31 -12.01
CA GLU A 77 -4.21 31.62 -13.23
C GLU A 77 -5.10 32.07 -14.38
N ASP A 78 -6.28 31.45 -14.53
CA ASP A 78 -7.21 31.72 -15.61
C ASP A 78 -8.67 31.60 -15.12
N ARG A 79 -9.37 32.73 -15.08
CA ARG A 79 -10.75 32.86 -14.59
C ARG A 79 -11.79 32.07 -15.39
N GLN A 80 -11.46 31.57 -16.57
CA GLN A 80 -12.33 30.73 -17.37
C GLN A 80 -12.54 29.32 -16.76
N HIS A 81 -11.62 28.87 -15.90
CA HIS A 81 -11.82 27.65 -15.11
C HIS A 81 -12.84 27.89 -13.99
N GLN A 82 -13.87 27.09 -13.94
CA GLN A 82 -14.89 27.17 -12.90
C GLN A 82 -14.44 26.43 -11.63
N VAL A 83 -14.80 26.96 -10.47
CA VAL A 83 -14.55 26.32 -9.16
C VAL A 83 -15.86 25.82 -8.58
N PRO A 84 -16.03 24.50 -8.37
CA PRO A 84 -17.23 23.97 -7.74
C PRO A 84 -17.30 24.34 -6.25
N PRO A 85 -18.49 24.55 -5.66
CA PRO A 85 -18.65 24.72 -4.23
C PRO A 85 -18.12 23.50 -3.46
N ALA A 86 -17.71 23.70 -2.21
CA ALA A 86 -17.21 22.63 -1.39
C ALA A 86 -18.34 21.70 -0.92
N GLY A 87 -18.03 20.40 -0.71
CA GLY A 87 -18.91 19.47 -0.01
C GLY A 87 -20.05 18.89 -0.83
N VAL A 88 -20.13 19.13 -2.15
CA VAL A 88 -21.21 18.66 -3.03
C VAL A 88 -21.39 17.14 -2.99
N PHE A 89 -20.31 16.37 -2.88
CA PHE A 89 -20.36 14.91 -2.74
C PHE A 89 -20.44 14.44 -1.27
N GLY A 90 -20.81 15.33 -0.37
CA GLY A 90 -21.05 15.06 1.04
C GLY A 90 -19.76 14.90 1.86
N ARG A 91 -19.93 14.96 3.18
CA ARG A 91 -18.86 14.61 4.12
C ARG A 91 -18.83 13.10 4.30
N GLY A 92 -17.80 12.44 3.75
CA GLY A 92 -17.66 11.00 3.95
C GLY A 92 -17.36 10.64 5.38
N LYS A 93 -18.29 10.00 6.04
CA LYS A 93 -17.94 9.16 7.18
C LYS A 93 -17.15 7.98 6.61
N ARG A 94 -15.82 8.08 6.54
CA ARG A 94 -14.98 6.90 6.32
C ARG A 94 -15.18 6.01 7.56
N ARG A 95 -16.13 5.08 7.51
CA ARG A 95 -16.14 3.95 8.46
C ARG A 95 -14.80 3.24 8.23
N ARG A 96 -13.87 3.40 9.16
CA ARG A 96 -12.69 2.55 9.19
C ARG A 96 -13.19 1.15 9.51
N PRO A 97 -13.04 0.18 8.61
CA PRO A 97 -13.42 -1.19 8.94
C PRO A 97 -12.61 -1.62 10.17
N THR A 98 -13.25 -2.31 11.10
CA THR A 98 -12.56 -2.93 12.24
C THR A 98 -11.44 -3.82 11.69
N PRO A 99 -10.21 -3.70 12.19
CA PRO A 99 -9.14 -4.60 11.80
C PRO A 99 -9.50 -6.04 12.14
N HIS A 100 -9.21 -6.95 11.24
CA HIS A 100 -9.31 -8.38 11.52
C HIS A 100 -8.04 -8.80 12.28
N ILE A 101 -8.19 -9.34 13.50
CA ILE A 101 -7.08 -9.91 14.25
C ILE A 101 -6.85 -11.32 13.73
N ILE A 102 -5.66 -11.59 13.24
CA ILE A 102 -5.27 -12.86 12.62
C ILE A 102 -4.61 -13.74 13.69
N GLU A 103 -5.16 -14.92 13.93
CA GLU A 103 -4.58 -15.86 14.88
C GLU A 103 -3.30 -16.52 14.33
N PRO A 104 -2.36 -16.97 15.20
CA PRO A 104 -1.10 -17.57 14.77
C PRO A 104 -1.30 -18.75 13.83
N GLU A 105 -2.29 -19.58 14.10
CA GLU A 105 -2.66 -20.77 13.31
C GLU A 105 -3.12 -20.38 11.90
N GLN A 106 -3.83 -19.26 11.77
CA GLN A 106 -4.25 -18.71 10.48
C GLN A 106 -3.05 -18.19 9.68
N VAL A 107 -2.09 -17.53 10.35
CA VAL A 107 -0.84 -17.11 9.72
C VAL A 107 -0.07 -18.30 9.18
N GLN A 108 0.10 -19.35 10.01
CA GLN A 108 0.77 -20.57 9.62
C GLN A 108 0.08 -21.27 8.45
N ALA A 109 -1.26 -21.35 8.48
CA ALA A 109 -2.05 -21.93 7.39
C ALA A 109 -1.83 -21.17 6.06
N ILE A 110 -1.84 -19.83 6.09
CA ILE A 110 -1.56 -18.99 4.91
C ILE A 110 -0.13 -19.23 4.41
N MET A 111 0.84 -19.26 5.31
CA MET A 111 2.25 -19.50 4.95
C MET A 111 2.41 -20.88 4.31
N GLN A 112 1.80 -21.92 4.89
CA GLN A 112 1.87 -23.29 4.34
C GLN A 112 1.18 -23.39 2.99
N ALA A 113 -0.03 -22.85 2.84
CA ALA A 113 -0.75 -22.84 1.57
C ALA A 113 -0.01 -22.05 0.48
N ALA A 114 0.80 -21.06 0.85
CA ALA A 114 1.65 -20.34 -0.10
C ALA A 114 2.68 -21.25 -0.79
N LEU A 115 3.17 -22.30 -0.13
CA LEU A 115 4.11 -23.26 -0.73
C LEU A 115 3.47 -24.11 -1.82
N ASP A 116 2.14 -24.27 -1.78
CA ASP A 116 1.38 -25.02 -2.77
C ASP A 116 0.97 -24.22 -4.01
N LEU A 117 1.27 -22.91 -4.03
CA LEU A 117 0.97 -22.04 -5.17
C LEU A 117 1.72 -22.46 -6.44
N PRO A 118 1.10 -22.41 -7.61
CA PRO A 118 1.79 -22.59 -8.88
C PRO A 118 2.68 -21.36 -9.21
N PRO A 119 3.78 -21.57 -9.97
CA PRO A 119 4.32 -22.85 -10.41
C PRO A 119 5.12 -23.55 -9.32
N LYS A 120 4.82 -24.83 -9.08
CA LYS A 120 5.55 -25.65 -8.08
C LYS A 120 7.02 -25.79 -8.47
N GLY A 121 7.91 -25.91 -7.48
CA GLY A 121 9.35 -26.03 -7.69
C GLY A 121 10.04 -24.75 -8.16
N LYS A 122 9.34 -23.62 -8.14
CA LYS A 122 9.90 -22.29 -8.42
C LYS A 122 9.95 -21.42 -7.17
N ILE A 123 10.64 -20.28 -7.25
CA ILE A 123 10.88 -19.41 -6.09
C ILE A 123 9.60 -18.73 -5.56
N SER A 124 8.61 -18.45 -6.42
CA SER A 124 7.45 -17.65 -6.03
C SER A 124 6.64 -18.20 -4.85
N PRO A 125 6.34 -19.51 -4.74
CA PRO A 125 5.71 -20.08 -3.55
C PRO A 125 6.48 -19.77 -2.26
N HIS A 126 7.78 -20.02 -2.27
CA HIS A 126 8.67 -19.73 -1.14
C HIS A 126 8.70 -18.22 -0.81
N THR A 127 8.70 -17.36 -1.84
CA THR A 127 8.66 -15.92 -1.64
C THR A 127 7.42 -15.50 -0.86
N TYR A 128 6.24 -15.96 -1.21
CA TYR A 128 5.01 -15.63 -0.48
C TYR A 128 4.99 -16.23 0.92
N HIS A 129 5.46 -17.47 1.11
CA HIS A 129 5.59 -18.10 2.41
C HIS A 129 6.40 -17.22 3.38
N TYR A 130 7.64 -16.87 3.01
CA TYR A 130 8.54 -16.10 3.87
C TYR A 130 8.15 -14.62 3.98
N LEU A 131 7.59 -14.03 2.92
CA LEU A 131 7.08 -12.65 2.94
C LEU A 131 5.94 -12.48 3.94
N PHE A 132 4.94 -13.35 3.90
CA PHE A 132 3.79 -13.25 4.81
C PHE A 132 4.18 -13.54 6.25
N GLY A 133 5.11 -14.48 6.48
CA GLY A 133 5.70 -14.71 7.78
C GLY A 133 6.44 -13.47 8.32
N LEU A 134 7.28 -12.84 7.50
CA LEU A 134 7.99 -11.62 7.89
C LEU A 134 7.02 -10.48 8.24
N LEU A 135 5.98 -10.27 7.44
CA LEU A 135 4.97 -9.24 7.70
C LEU A 135 4.24 -9.48 9.03
N ALA A 136 3.93 -10.73 9.36
CA ALA A 136 3.22 -11.09 10.58
C ALA A 136 4.04 -10.81 11.84
N ILE A 137 5.35 -11.07 11.81
CA ILE A 137 6.22 -10.96 13.00
C ILE A 137 6.92 -9.61 13.14
N THR A 138 6.93 -8.78 12.09
CA THR A 138 7.62 -7.47 12.11
C THR A 138 6.67 -6.29 12.01
N GLY A 139 5.44 -6.51 11.57
CA GLY A 139 4.51 -5.44 11.30
C GLY A 139 4.91 -4.47 10.18
N LEU A 140 5.88 -4.83 9.34
CA LEU A 140 6.29 -4.03 8.18
C LEU A 140 5.10 -3.75 7.25
N ARG A 141 5.13 -2.61 6.57
CA ARG A 141 4.22 -2.39 5.44
C ARG A 141 4.61 -3.31 4.29
N LEU A 142 3.61 -3.82 3.57
CA LEU A 142 3.86 -4.68 2.40
C LEU A 142 4.84 -4.03 1.41
N SER A 143 4.69 -2.73 1.15
CA SER A 143 5.60 -1.97 0.27
C SER A 143 7.03 -1.85 0.81
N GLU A 144 7.20 -1.76 2.13
CA GLU A 144 8.52 -1.73 2.78
C GLU A 144 9.21 -3.09 2.66
N ALA A 145 8.48 -4.18 2.96
CA ALA A 145 9.03 -5.53 2.85
C ALA A 145 9.41 -5.90 1.39
N LEU A 146 8.61 -5.48 0.41
CA LEU A 146 8.90 -5.71 -1.01
C LEU A 146 10.01 -4.81 -1.56
N ALA A 147 10.32 -3.70 -0.91
CA ALA A 147 11.42 -2.81 -1.28
C ALA A 147 12.77 -3.22 -0.68
N LEU A 148 12.81 -4.21 0.21
CA LEU A 148 14.04 -4.71 0.80
C LEU A 148 14.95 -5.30 -0.26
N GLN A 149 16.22 -4.90 -0.21
CA GLN A 149 17.30 -5.48 -0.98
C GLN A 149 18.03 -6.55 -0.15
N ARG A 150 18.80 -7.40 -0.79
CA ARG A 150 19.59 -8.43 -0.09
C ARG A 150 20.59 -7.80 0.88
N GLU A 151 21.19 -6.69 0.51
CA GLU A 151 22.14 -5.92 1.34
C GLU A 151 21.48 -5.27 2.57
N ASP A 152 20.16 -5.10 2.56
CA ASP A 152 19.42 -4.57 3.71
C ASP A 152 19.26 -5.60 4.85
N PHE A 153 19.54 -6.88 4.58
CA PHE A 153 19.59 -7.93 5.61
C PHE A 153 21.00 -8.00 6.18
N THR A 154 21.22 -7.36 7.31
CA THR A 154 22.51 -7.19 7.99
C THR A 154 22.62 -8.02 9.27
N ALA A 155 23.80 -8.02 9.89
CA ALA A 155 24.00 -8.64 11.20
C ALA A 155 23.08 -8.06 12.29
N ASP A 156 22.75 -6.77 12.22
CA ASP A 156 21.96 -6.07 13.24
C ASP A 156 20.46 -6.14 12.99
N GLY A 157 20.01 -6.54 11.78
CA GLY A 157 18.60 -6.60 11.43
C GLY A 157 18.31 -6.24 9.97
N LEU A 158 17.16 -5.61 9.76
CA LEU A 158 16.71 -5.15 8.43
C LEU A 158 16.81 -3.63 8.33
N ILE A 159 17.46 -3.12 7.30
CA ILE A 159 17.51 -1.69 6.99
C ILE A 159 16.31 -1.34 6.12
N ILE A 160 15.39 -0.55 6.65
CA ILE A 160 14.20 -0.08 5.93
C ILE A 160 14.52 1.30 5.35
N ARG A 161 14.82 1.37 4.04
CA ARG A 161 15.28 2.61 3.37
C ARG A 161 14.15 3.58 3.05
N ASN A 162 12.96 3.07 2.70
CA ASN A 162 11.83 3.88 2.22
C ASN A 162 10.68 3.92 3.22
N GLY A 163 10.97 4.29 4.48
CA GLY A 163 9.95 4.52 5.48
C GLY A 163 9.05 5.71 5.14
N LYS A 164 8.02 5.95 5.97
CA LYS A 164 7.15 7.12 5.84
C LYS A 164 8.01 8.40 5.89
N PHE A 165 7.82 9.30 4.92
CA PHE A 165 8.62 10.52 4.72
C PHE A 165 10.10 10.30 4.29
N GLY A 166 10.42 9.16 3.65
CA GLY A 166 11.78 8.88 3.15
C GLY A 166 12.82 8.58 4.23
N LYS A 167 12.39 8.39 5.50
CA LYS A 167 13.31 8.10 6.62
C LYS A 167 13.77 6.65 6.56
N GLN A 168 15.06 6.46 6.83
CA GLN A 168 15.66 5.14 7.03
C GLN A 168 15.55 4.74 8.51
N ARG A 169 15.40 3.43 8.77
CA ARG A 169 15.46 2.87 10.12
C ARG A 169 16.01 1.46 10.09
N LEU A 170 16.74 1.10 11.14
CA LEU A 170 17.08 -0.28 11.44
C LEU A 170 15.90 -0.93 12.16
N LEU A 171 15.53 -2.12 11.72
CA LEU A 171 14.56 -2.98 12.38
C LEU A 171 15.29 -4.21 12.93
N PRO A 172 15.58 -4.27 14.24
CA PRO A 172 16.13 -5.47 14.84
C PRO A 172 15.17 -6.64 14.65
N ILE A 173 15.71 -7.82 14.39
CA ILE A 173 14.94 -9.05 14.20
C ILE A 173 15.40 -10.13 15.16
N GLN A 174 14.46 -10.96 15.59
CA GLN A 174 14.73 -12.09 16.46
C GLN A 174 15.61 -13.15 15.74
N PRO A 175 16.41 -13.96 16.49
CA PRO A 175 17.23 -15.02 15.91
C PRO A 175 16.43 -16.01 15.06
N SER A 176 15.19 -16.33 15.46
CA SER A 176 14.28 -17.19 14.68
C SER A 176 13.89 -16.59 13.33
N THR A 177 13.64 -15.28 13.28
CA THR A 177 13.36 -14.55 12.05
C THR A 177 14.57 -14.53 11.12
N ARG A 178 15.76 -14.31 11.67
CA ARG A 178 17.02 -14.39 10.95
C ARG A 178 17.19 -15.75 10.30
N LYS A 179 17.06 -16.83 11.08
CA LYS A 179 17.15 -18.21 10.59
C LYS A 179 16.15 -18.47 9.44
N ALA A 180 14.94 -17.97 9.56
CA ALA A 180 13.92 -18.10 8.50
C ALA A 180 14.34 -17.37 7.21
N LEU A 181 14.87 -16.14 7.30
CA LEU A 181 15.35 -15.40 6.13
C LEU A 181 16.58 -16.08 5.48
N GLU A 182 17.49 -16.61 6.28
CA GLU A 182 18.64 -17.39 5.81
C GLU A 182 18.19 -18.66 5.08
N ALA A 183 17.18 -19.36 5.61
CA ALA A 183 16.58 -20.50 4.94
C ALA A 183 15.93 -20.12 3.59
N TYR A 184 15.23 -18.98 3.53
CA TYR A 184 14.71 -18.46 2.27
C TYR A 184 15.83 -18.17 1.26
N LEU A 185 16.92 -17.53 1.70
CA LEU A 185 18.07 -17.24 0.83
C LEU A 185 18.77 -18.52 0.35
N ALA A 186 18.80 -19.57 1.17
CA ALA A 186 19.30 -20.89 0.77
C ALA A 186 18.43 -21.52 -0.32
N VAL A 187 17.11 -21.51 -0.16
CA VAL A 187 16.16 -21.96 -1.20
C VAL A 187 16.33 -21.15 -2.47
N ARG A 188 16.48 -19.83 -2.36
CA ARG A 188 16.69 -18.92 -3.47
C ARG A 188 17.94 -19.29 -4.26
N ARG A 189 19.07 -19.57 -3.59
CA ARG A 189 20.31 -20.05 -4.22
C ARG A 189 20.11 -21.38 -4.91
N LYS A 190 19.48 -22.35 -4.23
CA LYS A 190 19.22 -23.68 -4.77
C LYS A 190 18.39 -23.63 -6.06
N LEU A 191 17.42 -22.72 -6.15
CA LEU A 191 16.56 -22.55 -7.31
C LEU A 191 17.11 -21.61 -8.37
N GLY A 192 18.36 -21.10 -8.22
CA GLY A 192 19.01 -20.21 -9.18
C GLY A 192 18.27 -18.87 -9.37
N ALA A 193 17.53 -18.39 -8.36
CA ALA A 193 16.78 -17.15 -8.48
C ALA A 193 17.70 -15.92 -8.31
N HIS A 194 17.74 -15.08 -9.34
CA HIS A 194 18.60 -13.90 -9.43
C HIS A 194 17.93 -12.62 -8.94
N GLY A 195 18.66 -11.49 -8.99
CA GLY A 195 18.20 -10.14 -8.66
C GLY A 195 18.67 -9.65 -7.29
N ASN A 196 18.58 -8.34 -7.05
CA ASN A 196 19.01 -7.71 -5.80
C ASN A 196 17.92 -7.65 -4.74
N ASP A 197 16.64 -7.65 -5.13
CA ASP A 197 15.54 -7.64 -4.18
C ASP A 197 15.64 -8.80 -3.20
N LEU A 198 15.32 -8.59 -1.93
CA LEU A 198 15.33 -9.66 -0.93
C LEU A 198 14.29 -10.73 -1.31
N PHE A 199 13.08 -10.33 -1.63
CA PHE A 199 11.99 -11.20 -2.09
C PHE A 199 11.84 -11.11 -3.60
N VAL A 200 11.97 -12.23 -4.30
CA VAL A 200 11.90 -12.26 -5.77
C VAL A 200 10.85 -13.26 -6.26
N HIS A 201 10.25 -12.97 -7.39
CA HIS A 201 9.48 -13.96 -8.14
C HIS A 201 10.32 -14.56 -9.29
N ILE A 202 9.70 -15.40 -10.12
CA ILE A 202 10.38 -16.13 -11.21
C ILE A 202 11.14 -15.26 -12.23
N ARG A 203 10.85 -13.94 -12.29
CA ARG A 203 11.53 -13.01 -13.19
C ARG A 203 12.70 -12.28 -12.54
N GLY A 204 13.09 -12.63 -11.32
CA GLY A 204 14.28 -12.09 -10.65
C GLY A 204 14.07 -10.74 -9.94
N HIS A 205 12.85 -10.19 -9.88
CA HIS A 205 12.55 -8.97 -9.16
C HIS A 205 11.38 -9.17 -8.16
N ALA A 206 11.17 -8.23 -7.25
CA ALA A 206 10.10 -8.31 -6.25
C ALA A 206 8.71 -8.38 -6.92
N PRO A 207 7.77 -9.13 -6.33
CA PRO A 207 6.37 -9.04 -6.72
C PRO A 207 5.86 -7.61 -6.52
N SER A 208 4.96 -7.14 -7.39
CA SER A 208 4.27 -5.88 -7.12
C SER A 208 3.38 -6.00 -5.86
N THR A 209 3.15 -4.88 -5.17
CA THR A 209 2.25 -4.82 -4.01
C THR A 209 0.86 -5.36 -4.35
N THR A 210 0.35 -5.03 -5.53
CA THR A 210 -0.94 -5.54 -6.02
C THR A 210 -0.93 -7.07 -6.16
N ARG A 211 0.14 -7.63 -6.72
CA ARG A 211 0.25 -9.09 -6.90
C ARG A 211 0.35 -9.82 -5.55
N ALA A 212 1.16 -9.32 -4.64
CA ALA A 212 1.28 -9.89 -3.30
C ALA A 212 -0.05 -9.81 -2.53
N TYR A 213 -0.77 -8.69 -2.65
CA TYR A 213 -2.11 -8.52 -2.08
C TYR A 213 -3.10 -9.53 -2.67
N ILE A 214 -3.14 -9.70 -3.99
CA ILE A 214 -4.03 -10.65 -4.67
C ILE A 214 -3.73 -12.09 -4.21
N MET A 215 -2.46 -12.45 -4.09
CA MET A 215 -2.06 -13.79 -3.61
C MET A 215 -2.51 -14.03 -2.17
N PHE A 216 -2.31 -13.07 -1.27
CA PHE A 216 -2.80 -13.18 0.10
C PHE A 216 -4.31 -13.35 0.17
N VAL A 217 -5.06 -12.51 -0.55
CA VAL A 217 -6.54 -12.60 -0.59
C VAL A 217 -7.01 -13.93 -1.18
N ARG A 218 -6.34 -14.44 -2.20
CA ARG A 218 -6.62 -15.76 -2.78
C ARG A 218 -6.46 -16.86 -1.74
N LEU A 219 -5.31 -16.92 -1.06
CA LEU A 219 -5.03 -17.92 -0.03
C LEU A 219 -6.03 -17.81 1.14
N ALA A 220 -6.33 -16.59 1.59
CA ALA A 220 -7.31 -16.38 2.65
C ALA A 220 -8.72 -16.89 2.27
N ARG A 221 -9.10 -16.83 0.98
CA ARG A 221 -10.35 -17.39 0.48
C ARG A 221 -10.31 -18.91 0.39
N GLU A 222 -9.25 -19.47 -0.17
CA GLU A 222 -9.05 -20.91 -0.29
C GLU A 222 -9.08 -21.61 1.08
N LEU A 223 -8.62 -20.92 2.13
CA LEU A 223 -8.64 -21.38 3.51
C LEU A 223 -9.94 -21.04 4.29
N GLY A 224 -10.90 -20.38 3.65
CA GLY A 224 -12.16 -20.01 4.30
C GLY A 224 -12.06 -18.81 5.27
N PHE A 225 -10.92 -18.12 5.35
CA PHE A 225 -10.71 -16.96 6.22
C PHE A 225 -11.27 -15.64 5.63
N ARG A 226 -11.71 -15.69 4.38
CA ARG A 226 -12.33 -14.56 3.68
C ARG A 226 -13.43 -15.03 2.74
N GLY A 227 -14.55 -14.30 2.75
CA GLY A 227 -15.69 -14.57 1.86
C GLY A 227 -15.40 -14.28 0.37
N PRO A 228 -16.40 -14.51 -0.48
CA PRO A 228 -16.31 -14.29 -1.93
C PRO A 228 -16.00 -12.82 -2.28
N PRO A 229 -15.76 -12.52 -3.58
CA PRO A 229 -15.55 -11.14 -4.03
C PRO A 229 -16.72 -10.24 -3.65
N GLY A 230 -16.40 -9.09 -3.02
CA GLY A 230 -17.40 -8.16 -2.47
C GLY A 230 -17.50 -8.20 -0.95
N ASP A 231 -17.25 -9.36 -0.32
CA ASP A 231 -17.33 -9.48 1.13
C ASP A 231 -16.08 -8.89 1.83
N PRO A 232 -16.30 -8.26 3.00
CA PRO A 232 -15.21 -7.89 3.87
C PRO A 232 -14.50 -9.14 4.42
N GLY A 233 -13.29 -9.00 4.92
CA GLY A 233 -12.56 -10.09 5.55
C GLY A 233 -11.06 -9.83 5.58
N MET A 234 -10.31 -10.83 5.99
CA MET A 234 -8.87 -10.80 6.19
C MET A 234 -8.12 -10.19 5.00
N ARG A 235 -7.21 -9.26 5.26
CA ARG A 235 -6.35 -8.55 4.29
C ARG A 235 -4.90 -8.65 4.73
N VAL A 236 -3.98 -8.53 3.79
CA VAL A 236 -2.53 -8.53 4.11
C VAL A 236 -2.16 -7.44 5.13
N HIS A 237 -2.86 -6.30 5.14
CA HIS A 237 -2.59 -5.22 6.09
C HIS A 237 -3.04 -5.56 7.53
N ASP A 238 -3.92 -6.52 7.68
CA ASP A 238 -4.37 -6.98 9.00
C ASP A 238 -3.26 -7.78 9.73
N LEU A 239 -2.25 -8.33 9.03
CA LEU A 239 -1.02 -8.85 9.65
C LEU A 239 -0.32 -7.76 10.48
N ARG A 240 -0.19 -6.56 9.92
CA ARG A 240 0.39 -5.42 10.62
C ARG A 240 -0.50 -4.93 11.77
N HIS A 241 -1.82 -4.91 11.58
CA HIS A 241 -2.74 -4.54 12.65
C HIS A 241 -2.65 -5.54 13.82
N THR A 242 -2.61 -6.83 13.50
CA THR A 242 -2.44 -7.89 14.50
C THR A 242 -1.12 -7.75 15.26
N PHE A 243 -0.02 -7.52 14.54
CA PHE A 243 1.28 -7.24 15.17
C PHE A 243 1.20 -6.06 16.14
N ALA A 244 0.59 -4.94 15.71
CA ALA A 244 0.48 -3.74 16.54
C ALA A 244 -0.36 -4.00 17.81
N VAL A 245 -1.50 -4.69 17.68
CA VAL A 245 -2.36 -5.03 18.82
C VAL A 245 -1.63 -5.95 19.80
N ARG A 246 -1.03 -7.04 19.32
CA ARG A 246 -0.30 -7.98 20.19
C ARG A 246 0.92 -7.37 20.85
N SER A 247 1.63 -6.49 20.13
CA SER A 247 2.73 -5.73 20.70
C SER A 247 2.26 -4.81 21.84
N LEU A 248 1.07 -4.21 21.73
CA LEU A 248 0.49 -3.38 22.78
C LEU A 248 -0.02 -4.23 23.97
N GLU A 249 -0.60 -5.39 23.69
CA GLU A 249 -1.06 -6.33 24.74
C GLU A 249 0.09 -6.86 25.58
N SER A 250 1.28 -7.05 24.98
CA SER A 250 2.49 -7.48 25.66
C SER A 250 3.24 -6.34 26.39
N CYS A 251 2.80 -5.09 26.21
CA CYS A 251 3.42 -3.94 26.84
C CYS A 251 3.00 -3.82 28.33
N PRO A 252 3.90 -3.42 29.25
CA PRO A 252 3.51 -3.07 30.61
C PRO A 252 2.38 -2.04 30.63
N ARG A 253 1.42 -2.19 31.56
CA ARG A 253 0.22 -1.33 31.66
C ARG A 253 0.51 0.08 32.22
N ASP A 254 1.71 0.57 32.01
CA ASP A 254 2.13 1.92 32.38
C ASP A 254 1.95 2.88 31.19
N ARG A 255 1.44 4.10 31.47
CA ARG A 255 1.14 5.11 30.44
C ARG A 255 2.37 5.54 29.64
N GLU A 256 3.53 5.60 30.25
CA GLU A 256 4.77 6.02 29.60
C GLU A 256 5.32 4.91 28.69
N ALA A 257 5.35 3.66 29.19
CA ALA A 257 5.68 2.48 28.41
C ALA A 257 4.75 2.32 27.19
N ILE A 258 3.44 2.51 27.37
CA ILE A 258 2.47 2.46 26.26
C ILE A 258 2.77 3.55 25.22
N ARG A 259 3.07 4.79 25.63
CA ARG A 259 3.41 5.88 24.70
C ARG A 259 4.67 5.57 23.89
N HIS A 260 5.72 5.10 24.53
CA HIS A 260 6.96 4.70 23.88
C HIS A 260 6.73 3.54 22.91
N HIS A 261 5.96 2.54 23.33
CA HIS A 261 5.63 1.39 22.49
C HIS A 261 4.76 1.77 21.28
N MET A 262 3.75 2.62 21.48
CA MET A 262 2.94 3.16 20.39
C MET A 262 3.78 3.97 19.40
N ALA A 263 4.75 4.75 19.87
CA ALA A 263 5.68 5.45 19.00
C ALA A 263 6.49 4.46 18.17
N ALA A 264 7.11 3.45 18.81
CA ALA A 264 7.89 2.41 18.12
C ALA A 264 7.04 1.68 17.05
N VAL A 265 5.84 1.20 17.41
CA VAL A 265 4.92 0.51 16.49
C VAL A 265 4.42 1.43 15.35
N SER A 266 4.24 2.72 15.61
CA SER A 266 3.84 3.69 14.59
C SER A 266 4.96 3.94 13.56
N TYR A 267 6.22 3.79 13.95
CA TYR A 267 7.39 3.90 13.07
C TYR A 267 7.68 2.60 12.29
N THR A 268 7.25 1.42 12.77
CA THR A 268 7.24 0.20 11.96
C THR A 268 6.08 0.18 10.98
#